data_3bb3e19a3e9588b46fbcdd661fe5be38
#
_entry.id   3bb3e19a3e9588b46fbcdd661fe5be38
#
_cell.length_a   1.000
_cell.length_b   1.000
_cell.length_c   1.000
_cell.angle_alpha   90.00
_cell.angle_beta   90.00
_cell.angle_gamma   90.00
#
_symmetry.space_group_name_H-M   'P 1'
#
loop_
_entity.id
_entity.type
_entity.pdbx_description
1 polymer ?
#
loop_
_entity_poly.entity_id
_entity_poly.type
_entity_poly.pdbx_seq_one_letter_code
_entity_poly.pdbx_strand_id
1 'polypeptide(L)'
;MYSIIPPSYLKISLDDFRIQSKVFRDIQETGLPPLETEFTNKLLELYSPEELDGRSIKDKRGGTNNIHSWDLELKGKLTTEQKNIMNLLLRERRKKKWAEIKGIVWMDGMSLTLEEIHSFYYHIPKEELKNSLDDMVNKKYLRLEHPKDLVTLENGTRKRTYATHLEKGYNIVTGKLSFQLNKILGSTSIAPTIVATEADRIGVIDSNKIRRMSERECLRFFGFPEWYQSNIKHNDLYDLVGNTVVIPVIEAVSKKTLQTIFNPLT
;
A
#
# COMPACT_ATOMS: atom_id res chain seq x y z
N MET A 1 -38.38 27.95 10.40
CA MET A 1 -37.42 29.02 10.78
C MET A 1 -36.10 28.36 11.00
N TYR A 2 -35.19 28.41 10.02
CA TYR A 2 -33.85 27.85 10.17
C TYR A 2 -32.98 28.91 10.85
N SER A 3 -32.59 28.64 12.10
CA SER A 3 -31.59 29.45 12.80
C SER A 3 -30.22 29.14 12.20
N ILE A 4 -29.75 30.04 11.34
CA ILE A 4 -28.35 30.00 10.88
C ILE A 4 -27.52 30.51 12.05
N ILE A 5 -26.90 29.59 12.81
CA ILE A 5 -25.87 29.95 13.80
C ILE A 5 -24.66 30.47 13.02
N PRO A 6 -24.23 31.72 13.25
CA PRO A 6 -23.08 32.26 12.53
C PRO A 6 -21.82 31.42 12.78
N PRO A 7 -20.96 31.20 11.76
CA PRO A 7 -19.75 30.36 11.90
C PRO A 7 -18.79 30.77 13.00
N SER A 8 -18.88 32.00 13.48
CA SER A 8 -18.03 32.54 14.55
C SER A 8 -18.26 31.92 15.94
N TYR A 9 -19.36 31.19 16.14
CA TYR A 9 -19.70 30.56 17.43
C TYR A 9 -19.32 29.07 17.51
N LEU A 10 -18.97 28.42 16.42
CA LEU A 10 -18.55 27.03 16.37
C LEU A 10 -17.01 26.92 16.36
N LYS A 11 -16.37 27.14 17.50
CA LYS A 11 -14.96 26.86 17.68
C LYS A 11 -14.78 25.39 18.04
N ILE A 12 -14.79 24.51 17.01
CA ILE A 12 -14.43 23.10 17.16
C ILE A 12 -13.00 22.95 16.63
N SER A 13 -12.07 22.55 17.51
CA SER A 13 -10.70 22.20 17.14
C SER A 13 -10.58 20.68 16.98
N LEU A 14 -9.67 20.22 16.12
CA LEU A 14 -9.31 18.80 16.05
C LEU A 14 -8.72 18.30 17.38
N ASP A 15 -8.12 19.19 18.17
CA ASP A 15 -7.60 18.88 19.50
C ASP A 15 -8.71 18.51 20.52
N ASP A 16 -9.96 18.92 20.26
CA ASP A 16 -11.12 18.56 21.09
C ASP A 16 -11.48 17.06 21.01
N PHE A 17 -10.92 16.34 20.03
CA PHE A 17 -11.20 14.93 19.73
C PHE A 17 -10.03 14.00 20.06
N ARG A 18 -9.12 14.42 20.96
CA ARG A 18 -8.01 13.57 21.38
C ARG A 18 -8.53 12.34 22.10
N ILE A 19 -8.38 11.17 21.45
CA ILE A 19 -8.67 9.86 22.01
C ILE A 19 -7.31 9.20 22.29
N GLN A 20 -7.21 8.47 23.38
CA GLN A 20 -6.01 7.68 23.66
C GLN A 20 -5.81 6.65 22.55
N SER A 21 -4.69 6.74 21.86
CA SER A 21 -4.34 5.81 20.80
C SER A 21 -4.00 4.44 21.38
N LYS A 22 -4.61 3.40 20.84
CA LYS A 22 -4.21 2.01 21.08
C LYS A 22 -3.25 1.58 19.97
N VAL A 23 -2.26 0.77 20.33
CA VAL A 23 -1.38 0.10 19.34
C VAL A 23 -1.94 -1.29 19.03
N PHE A 24 -1.46 -1.93 17.95
CA PHE A 24 -2.04 -3.20 17.52
C PHE A 24 -1.98 -4.28 18.59
N ARG A 25 -0.87 -4.40 19.34
CA ARG A 25 -0.74 -5.39 20.42
C ARG A 25 -1.82 -5.29 21.51
N ASP A 26 -2.43 -4.10 21.69
CA ASP A 26 -3.48 -3.91 22.72
C ASP A 26 -4.81 -4.57 22.33
N ILE A 27 -4.95 -4.95 21.04
CA ILE A 27 -6.16 -5.56 20.50
C ILE A 27 -5.89 -6.95 19.89
N GLN A 28 -4.63 -7.37 19.82
CA GLN A 28 -4.20 -8.62 19.22
C GLN A 28 -4.72 -9.84 19.98
N GLU A 29 -5.21 -10.83 19.25
CA GLU A 29 -5.41 -12.19 19.73
C GLU A 29 -4.11 -12.98 19.62
N THR A 30 -3.93 -13.99 20.47
CA THR A 30 -2.74 -14.83 20.48
C THR A 30 -3.10 -16.30 20.33
N GLY A 31 -2.16 -17.09 19.79
CA GLY A 31 -2.34 -18.55 19.67
C GLY A 31 -3.29 -18.97 18.56
N LEU A 32 -3.60 -18.09 17.62
CA LEU A 32 -4.39 -18.43 16.46
C LEU A 32 -3.56 -19.20 15.40
N PRO A 33 -4.21 -20.00 14.55
CA PRO A 33 -3.52 -20.79 13.53
C PRO A 33 -2.68 -19.92 12.58
N PRO A 34 -1.43 -20.31 12.30
CA PRO A 34 -0.58 -19.59 11.36
C PRO A 34 -1.06 -19.79 9.91
N LEU A 35 -0.69 -18.86 9.05
CA LEU A 35 -0.83 -18.98 7.61
C LEU A 35 0.41 -19.69 7.05
N GLU A 36 0.38 -20.99 6.98
CA GLU A 36 1.48 -21.81 6.48
C GLU A 36 1.37 -21.98 4.96
N THR A 37 2.11 -21.16 4.23
CA THR A 37 2.17 -21.16 2.76
C THR A 37 3.62 -20.98 2.32
N GLU A 38 3.92 -21.36 1.07
CA GLU A 38 5.24 -21.10 0.48
C GLU A 38 5.66 -19.62 0.60
N PHE A 39 4.70 -18.72 0.43
CA PHE A 39 4.92 -17.28 0.54
C PHE A 39 5.31 -16.84 1.96
N THR A 40 4.58 -17.30 3.00
CA THR A 40 4.90 -16.95 4.40
C THR A 40 6.16 -17.65 4.88
N ASN A 41 6.42 -18.87 4.43
CA ASN A 41 7.67 -19.56 4.70
C ASN A 41 8.87 -18.84 4.11
N LYS A 42 8.73 -18.34 2.87
CA LYS A 42 9.78 -17.55 2.21
C LYS A 42 10.04 -16.21 2.91
N LEU A 43 9.00 -15.57 3.44
CA LEU A 43 9.17 -14.37 4.27
C LEU A 43 9.99 -14.67 5.53
N LEU A 44 9.66 -15.73 6.27
CA LEU A 44 10.35 -16.12 7.50
C LEU A 44 11.73 -16.72 7.26
N GLU A 45 12.01 -17.24 6.06
CA GLU A 45 13.37 -17.66 5.66
C GLU A 45 14.32 -16.47 5.49
N LEU A 46 13.81 -15.35 4.96
CA LEU A 46 14.61 -14.19 4.58
C LEU A 46 14.63 -13.08 5.61
N TYR A 47 13.66 -13.03 6.49
CA TYR A 47 13.47 -11.95 7.48
C TYR A 47 13.09 -12.54 8.84
N SER A 48 13.65 -11.98 9.90
CA SER A 48 13.15 -12.30 11.24
C SER A 48 11.75 -11.72 11.49
N PRO A 49 10.98 -12.23 12.45
CA PRO A 49 9.69 -11.67 12.82
C PRO A 49 9.76 -10.16 13.15
N GLU A 50 10.83 -9.73 13.80
CA GLU A 50 11.07 -8.32 14.17
C GLU A 50 11.32 -7.45 12.94
N GLU A 51 12.03 -7.97 11.93
CA GLU A 51 12.26 -7.28 10.66
C GLU A 51 10.99 -7.18 9.82
N LEU A 52 10.05 -8.11 9.97
CA LEU A 52 8.76 -8.10 9.28
C LEU A 52 7.75 -7.16 9.92
N ASP A 53 7.92 -6.82 11.21
CA ASP A 53 6.99 -5.97 11.95
C ASP A 53 6.82 -4.59 11.29
N GLY A 54 5.60 -4.27 10.86
CA GLY A 54 5.28 -3.02 10.16
C GLY A 54 5.63 -2.97 8.67
N ARG A 55 6.18 -4.03 8.08
CA ARG A 55 6.55 -4.07 6.65
C ARG A 55 5.35 -4.12 5.72
N SER A 56 5.45 -3.41 4.61
CA SER A 56 4.52 -3.51 3.48
C SER A 56 5.10 -4.39 2.37
N ILE A 57 4.26 -5.19 1.73
CA ILE A 57 4.67 -6.11 0.65
C ILE A 57 4.01 -5.65 -0.64
N LYS A 58 4.77 -5.01 -1.53
CA LYS A 58 4.21 -4.41 -2.76
C LYS A 58 5.28 -3.99 -3.76
N ASP A 59 5.01 -4.14 -5.05
CA ASP A 59 5.90 -3.75 -6.16
C ASP A 59 5.59 -2.35 -6.73
N LYS A 60 4.56 -1.66 -6.23
CA LYS A 60 4.07 -0.43 -6.87
C LYS A 60 4.80 0.83 -6.46
N ARG A 61 5.23 0.90 -5.21
CA ARG A 61 5.88 2.09 -4.65
C ARG A 61 7.07 1.68 -3.80
N GLY A 62 8.21 2.34 -4.01
CA GLY A 62 9.37 2.19 -3.16
C GLY A 62 9.18 2.90 -1.82
N GLY A 63 9.72 2.30 -0.77
CA GLY A 63 9.82 2.86 0.56
C GLY A 63 10.76 1.97 1.38
N THR A 64 11.38 2.51 2.40
CA THR A 64 12.36 1.79 3.24
C THR A 64 11.75 0.56 3.93
N ASN A 65 10.42 0.58 4.14
CA ASN A 65 9.69 -0.49 4.81
C ASN A 65 8.94 -1.43 3.84
N ASN A 66 9.27 -1.38 2.54
CA ASN A 66 8.64 -2.26 1.57
C ASN A 66 9.51 -3.48 1.29
N ILE A 67 8.84 -4.62 1.15
CA ILE A 67 9.37 -5.86 0.59
C ILE A 67 8.76 -6.01 -0.80
N HIS A 68 9.57 -6.37 -1.77
CA HIS A 68 9.16 -6.51 -3.16
C HIS A 68 9.25 -7.97 -3.64
N SER A 69 8.59 -8.31 -4.73
CA SER A 69 8.63 -9.65 -5.32
C SER A 69 10.05 -10.11 -5.66
N TRP A 70 10.91 -9.19 -6.03
CA TRP A 70 12.32 -9.48 -6.33
C TRP A 70 13.18 -9.68 -5.10
N ASP A 71 12.83 -9.10 -3.95
CA ASP A 71 13.49 -9.40 -2.67
C ASP A 71 13.22 -10.85 -2.26
N LEU A 72 11.98 -11.30 -2.48
CA LEU A 72 11.52 -12.66 -2.20
C LEU A 72 11.82 -13.66 -3.32
N GLU A 73 12.38 -13.22 -4.43
CA GLU A 73 12.71 -14.06 -5.61
C GLU A 73 11.53 -14.88 -6.14
N LEU A 74 10.30 -14.36 -6.07
CA LEU A 74 9.06 -15.08 -6.41
C LEU A 74 8.93 -15.48 -7.88
N LYS A 75 9.76 -14.89 -8.77
CA LYS A 75 9.77 -15.19 -10.21
C LYS A 75 11.12 -15.70 -10.68
N GLY A 76 11.93 -16.21 -9.75
CA GLY A 76 13.29 -16.68 -9.98
C GLY A 76 14.35 -15.79 -9.34
N LYS A 77 15.50 -16.39 -9.12
CA LYS A 77 16.63 -15.78 -8.41
C LYS A 77 17.18 -14.56 -9.15
N LEU A 78 17.45 -13.48 -8.43
CA LEU A 78 18.15 -12.30 -8.91
C LEU A 78 19.49 -12.12 -8.22
N THR A 79 20.44 -11.57 -8.96
CA THR A 79 21.72 -11.12 -8.37
C THR A 79 21.49 -9.87 -7.51
N THR A 80 22.42 -9.56 -6.62
CA THR A 80 22.40 -8.33 -5.83
C THR A 80 22.34 -7.10 -6.74
N GLU A 81 23.08 -7.13 -7.85
CA GLU A 81 23.11 -6.07 -8.86
C GLU A 81 21.71 -5.86 -9.50
N GLN A 82 21.06 -6.94 -9.90
CA GLN A 82 19.70 -6.88 -10.46
C GLN A 82 18.68 -6.33 -9.45
N LYS A 83 18.77 -6.70 -8.18
CA LYS A 83 17.93 -6.13 -7.11
C LYS A 83 18.18 -4.63 -6.94
N ASN A 84 19.43 -4.18 -7.02
CA ASN A 84 19.79 -2.75 -6.98
C ASN A 84 19.20 -1.99 -8.17
N ILE A 85 19.30 -2.53 -9.39
CA ILE A 85 18.67 -1.96 -10.59
C ILE A 85 17.16 -1.82 -10.38
N MET A 86 16.48 -2.88 -9.91
CA MET A 86 15.04 -2.87 -9.64
C MET A 86 14.65 -1.78 -8.64
N ASN A 87 15.36 -1.67 -7.52
CA ASN A 87 15.10 -0.70 -6.47
C ASN A 87 15.32 0.75 -6.94
N LEU A 88 16.32 0.98 -7.79
CA LEU A 88 16.58 2.29 -8.36
C LEU A 88 15.55 2.63 -9.43
N LEU A 89 15.25 1.70 -10.35
CA LEU A 89 14.24 1.85 -11.39
C LEU A 89 12.86 2.13 -10.79
N LEU A 90 12.50 1.47 -9.68
CA LEU A 90 11.22 1.72 -8.98
C LEU A 90 11.04 3.18 -8.57
N ARG A 91 12.11 3.87 -8.20
CA ARG A 91 12.12 5.29 -7.83
C ARG A 91 12.21 6.19 -9.07
N GLU A 92 13.15 5.90 -9.98
CA GLU A 92 13.44 6.71 -11.15
C GLU A 92 12.24 6.83 -12.09
N ARG A 93 11.55 5.73 -12.41
CA ARG A 93 10.41 5.71 -13.34
C ARG A 93 9.22 6.57 -12.92
N ARG A 94 9.29 7.22 -11.76
CA ARG A 94 8.25 8.11 -11.22
C ARG A 94 8.65 9.58 -11.23
N LYS A 95 9.87 9.88 -11.64
CA LYS A 95 10.36 11.26 -11.72
C LYS A 95 9.74 11.97 -12.93
N LYS A 96 9.26 13.18 -12.71
CA LYS A 96 8.60 14.03 -13.72
C LYS A 96 9.49 14.28 -14.93
N LYS A 97 10.81 14.39 -14.74
CA LYS A 97 11.79 14.61 -15.81
C LYS A 97 11.62 13.67 -17.01
N TRP A 98 11.22 12.41 -16.77
CA TRP A 98 11.07 11.44 -17.86
C TRP A 98 9.84 11.72 -18.74
N ALA A 99 8.76 12.23 -18.16
CA ALA A 99 7.61 12.69 -18.92
C ALA A 99 7.95 13.94 -19.74
N GLU A 100 8.70 14.87 -19.17
CA GLU A 100 9.18 16.08 -19.83
C GLU A 100 10.11 15.75 -21.01
N ILE A 101 11.09 14.86 -20.83
CA ILE A 101 11.99 14.39 -21.91
C ILE A 101 11.20 13.75 -23.06
N LYS A 102 10.16 13.00 -22.74
CA LYS A 102 9.31 12.29 -23.74
C LYS A 102 8.19 13.16 -24.33
N GLY A 103 8.01 14.40 -23.83
CA GLY A 103 6.95 15.29 -24.28
C GLY A 103 5.53 14.77 -23.99
N ILE A 104 5.34 14.01 -22.89
CA ILE A 104 4.06 13.45 -22.47
C ILE A 104 3.64 13.93 -21.08
N VAL A 105 2.34 13.85 -20.79
CA VAL A 105 1.76 14.37 -19.54
C VAL A 105 1.81 13.33 -18.41
N TRP A 106 1.66 12.04 -18.71
CA TRP A 106 1.61 11.00 -17.69
C TRP A 106 3.01 10.64 -17.18
N MET A 107 3.23 10.74 -15.88
CA MET A 107 4.55 10.53 -15.28
C MET A 107 4.67 9.32 -14.34
N ASP A 108 3.56 8.69 -13.91
CA ASP A 108 3.62 7.60 -12.92
C ASP A 108 3.86 6.25 -13.59
N GLY A 109 4.98 5.64 -13.28
CA GLY A 109 5.32 4.32 -13.80
C GLY A 109 5.79 4.33 -15.26
N MET A 110 6.63 5.29 -15.59
CA MET A 110 7.24 5.45 -16.92
C MET A 110 8.07 4.23 -17.31
N SER A 111 7.94 3.76 -18.55
CA SER A 111 8.92 2.84 -19.14
C SER A 111 10.15 3.63 -19.56
N LEU A 112 11.34 3.12 -19.24
CA LEU A 112 12.61 3.78 -19.50
C LEU A 112 13.43 2.96 -20.49
N THR A 113 14.01 3.61 -21.50
CA THR A 113 14.91 2.97 -22.46
C THR A 113 16.22 2.55 -21.80
N LEU A 114 17.01 1.73 -22.49
CA LEU A 114 18.33 1.34 -22.01
C LEU A 114 19.23 2.57 -21.75
N GLU A 115 19.18 3.55 -22.66
CA GLU A 115 19.95 4.80 -22.54
C GLU A 115 19.54 5.60 -21.29
N GLU A 116 18.23 5.72 -21.09
CA GLU A 116 17.71 6.43 -19.95
C GLU A 116 18.10 5.73 -18.63
N ILE A 117 18.05 4.40 -18.58
CA ILE A 117 18.49 3.63 -17.40
C ILE A 117 19.99 3.78 -17.19
N HIS A 118 20.79 3.65 -18.26
CA HIS A 118 22.24 3.81 -18.18
C HIS A 118 22.64 5.22 -17.73
N SER A 119 21.85 6.26 -18.01
CA SER A 119 22.14 7.62 -17.59
C SER A 119 22.20 7.81 -16.05
N PHE A 120 21.52 6.95 -15.29
CA PHE A 120 21.56 6.96 -13.82
C PHE A 120 22.14 5.69 -13.19
N TYR A 121 22.44 4.67 -14.01
CA TYR A 121 23.09 3.42 -13.62
C TYR A 121 24.32 3.16 -14.51
N TYR A 122 25.25 4.09 -14.47
CA TYR A 122 26.39 4.20 -15.39
C TYR A 122 27.63 3.41 -14.99
N HIS A 123 27.65 2.82 -13.78
CA HIS A 123 28.84 2.16 -13.22
C HIS A 123 29.10 0.75 -13.76
N ILE A 124 28.20 0.20 -14.57
CA ILE A 124 28.42 -1.03 -15.32
C ILE A 124 28.36 -0.76 -16.83
N PRO A 125 29.05 -1.58 -17.65
CA PRO A 125 28.98 -1.45 -19.10
C PRO A 125 27.53 -1.57 -19.61
N LYS A 126 27.19 -0.78 -20.61
CA LYS A 126 25.84 -0.74 -21.17
C LYS A 126 25.35 -2.12 -21.65
N GLU A 127 26.25 -2.93 -22.22
CA GLU A 127 25.90 -4.29 -22.67
C GLU A 127 25.58 -5.21 -21.48
N GLU A 128 26.31 -5.11 -20.39
CA GLU A 128 26.05 -5.85 -19.16
C GLU A 128 24.72 -5.42 -18.53
N LEU A 129 24.45 -4.11 -18.50
CA LEU A 129 23.16 -3.58 -18.07
C LEU A 129 22.02 -4.14 -18.91
N LYS A 130 22.17 -4.15 -20.25
CA LYS A 130 21.18 -4.70 -21.17
C LYS A 130 20.91 -6.17 -20.88
N ASN A 131 21.95 -7.00 -20.74
CA ASN A 131 21.82 -8.42 -20.42
C ASN A 131 21.08 -8.64 -19.08
N SER A 132 21.38 -7.83 -18.07
CA SER A 132 20.69 -7.86 -16.77
C SER A 132 19.22 -7.49 -16.89
N LEU A 133 18.89 -6.46 -17.65
CA LEU A 133 17.50 -6.03 -17.89
C LEU A 133 16.70 -7.09 -18.68
N ASP A 134 17.30 -7.67 -19.73
CA ASP A 134 16.68 -8.71 -20.55
C ASP A 134 16.42 -10.00 -19.74
N ASP A 135 17.35 -10.40 -18.87
CA ASP A 135 17.15 -11.52 -17.95
C ASP A 135 15.95 -11.24 -17.00
N MET A 136 15.84 -10.02 -16.48
CA MET A 136 14.70 -9.64 -15.66
C MET A 136 13.37 -9.56 -16.44
N VAL A 137 13.42 -9.28 -17.75
CA VAL A 137 12.24 -9.40 -18.64
C VAL A 137 11.84 -10.87 -18.80
N ASN A 138 12.81 -11.77 -19.05
CA ASN A 138 12.57 -13.21 -19.17
C ASN A 138 11.96 -13.80 -17.90
N LYS A 139 12.41 -13.35 -16.71
CA LYS A 139 11.87 -13.69 -15.39
C LYS A 139 10.55 -12.97 -15.06
N LYS A 140 10.06 -12.10 -15.94
CA LYS A 140 8.80 -11.34 -15.77
C LYS A 140 8.80 -10.35 -14.58
N TYR A 141 9.96 -9.94 -14.10
CA TYR A 141 10.07 -8.80 -13.19
C TYR A 141 9.93 -7.47 -13.94
N LEU A 142 10.47 -7.43 -15.16
CA LEU A 142 10.34 -6.32 -16.08
C LEU A 142 9.52 -6.75 -17.32
N ARG A 143 9.10 -5.76 -18.09
CA ARG A 143 8.54 -5.92 -19.43
C ARG A 143 8.96 -4.76 -20.32
N LEU A 144 9.07 -5.00 -21.61
CA LEU A 144 9.23 -3.97 -22.61
C LEU A 144 7.87 -3.46 -23.04
N GLU A 145 7.61 -2.17 -22.82
CA GLU A 145 6.36 -1.52 -23.23
C GLU A 145 6.60 -0.07 -23.67
N HIS A 146 5.73 0.44 -24.53
CA HIS A 146 5.70 1.87 -24.79
C HIS A 146 5.32 2.65 -23.53
N PRO A 147 5.82 3.89 -23.34
CA PRO A 147 5.32 4.75 -22.29
C PRO A 147 3.82 5.01 -22.45
N LYS A 148 3.15 5.31 -21.35
CA LYS A 148 1.72 5.64 -21.36
C LYS A 148 1.54 7.13 -21.25
N ASP A 149 0.57 7.67 -21.99
CA ASP A 149 0.17 9.06 -21.89
C ASP A 149 -1.33 9.20 -21.64
N LEU A 150 -1.75 10.39 -21.27
CA LEU A 150 -3.15 10.78 -21.08
C LEU A 150 -3.69 11.38 -22.35
N VAL A 151 -4.64 10.69 -22.99
CA VAL A 151 -5.38 11.19 -24.13
C VAL A 151 -6.77 11.59 -23.69
N THR A 152 -7.21 12.79 -24.08
CA THR A 152 -8.58 13.23 -23.89
C THR A 152 -9.43 12.71 -25.05
N LEU A 153 -10.44 11.90 -24.75
CA LEU A 153 -11.39 11.39 -25.72
C LEU A 153 -12.40 12.48 -26.13
N GLU A 154 -13.12 12.27 -27.24
CA GLU A 154 -14.16 13.20 -27.76
C GLU A 154 -15.23 13.57 -26.71
N ASN A 155 -15.54 12.65 -25.80
CA ASN A 155 -16.48 12.88 -24.69
C ASN A 155 -15.87 13.63 -23.48
N GLY A 156 -14.64 14.16 -23.60
CA GLY A 156 -13.93 14.87 -22.54
C GLY A 156 -13.29 13.97 -21.47
N THR A 157 -13.49 12.66 -21.54
CA THR A 157 -12.90 11.71 -20.57
C THR A 157 -11.40 11.52 -20.83
N ARG A 158 -10.58 11.54 -19.79
CA ARG A 158 -9.14 11.24 -19.92
C ARG A 158 -8.88 9.75 -19.76
N LYS A 159 -8.20 9.17 -20.75
CA LYS A 159 -7.81 7.76 -20.75
C LYS A 159 -6.32 7.60 -20.92
N ARG A 160 -5.72 6.66 -20.18
CA ARG A 160 -4.33 6.26 -20.39
C ARG A 160 -4.23 5.32 -21.57
N THR A 161 -3.37 5.68 -22.52
CA THR A 161 -3.07 4.87 -23.72
C THR A 161 -1.57 4.76 -23.91
N TYR A 162 -1.13 3.76 -24.65
CA TYR A 162 0.28 3.66 -25.03
C TYR A 162 0.63 4.70 -26.09
N ALA A 163 1.71 5.45 -25.85
CA ALA A 163 2.29 6.40 -26.80
C ALA A 163 3.19 5.61 -27.78
N THR A 164 2.59 4.97 -28.77
CA THR A 164 3.25 4.02 -29.67
C THR A 164 4.27 4.65 -30.61
N HIS A 165 4.26 5.98 -30.74
CA HIS A 165 5.26 6.76 -31.47
C HIS A 165 6.58 6.92 -30.72
N LEU A 166 6.62 6.60 -29.42
CA LEU A 166 7.82 6.62 -28.60
C LEU A 166 8.43 5.22 -28.51
N GLU A 167 9.73 5.16 -28.26
CA GLU A 167 10.47 3.92 -28.09
C GLU A 167 9.96 3.11 -26.89
N LYS A 168 9.98 1.78 -27.01
CA LYS A 168 9.72 0.89 -25.88
C LYS A 168 10.85 0.97 -24.86
N GLY A 169 10.50 0.93 -23.61
CA GLY A 169 11.45 0.87 -22.50
C GLY A 169 11.09 -0.24 -21.51
N TYR A 170 12.02 -0.50 -20.62
CA TYR A 170 11.85 -1.43 -19.52
C TYR A 170 10.94 -0.81 -18.44
N ASN A 171 9.97 -1.57 -18.00
CA ASN A 171 9.07 -1.15 -16.94
C ASN A 171 8.84 -2.30 -15.95
N ILE A 172 8.70 -1.97 -14.67
CA ILE A 172 8.41 -2.95 -13.62
C ILE A 172 7.01 -3.52 -13.82
N VAL A 173 6.88 -4.83 -13.78
CA VAL A 173 5.59 -5.51 -13.81
C VAL A 173 4.91 -5.29 -12.46
N THR A 174 4.01 -4.30 -12.39
CA THR A 174 3.20 -3.97 -11.21
C THR A 174 1.76 -4.42 -11.39
N GLY A 175 1.13 -4.83 -10.29
CA GLY A 175 -0.29 -5.20 -10.28
C GLY A 175 -0.55 -6.61 -10.82
N LYS A 176 -1.46 -7.33 -10.18
CA LYS A 176 -1.81 -8.75 -10.34
C LYS A 176 -0.85 -9.78 -9.72
N LEU A 177 0.27 -9.38 -9.12
CA LEU A 177 0.79 -10.21 -8.04
C LEU A 177 -0.12 -9.95 -6.84
N SER A 178 -1.13 -10.76 -6.71
CA SER A 178 -1.87 -10.84 -5.47
C SER A 178 -0.95 -11.51 -4.46
N PHE A 179 -0.12 -10.73 -3.79
CA PHE A 179 0.51 -11.21 -2.58
C PHE A 179 -0.61 -11.70 -1.64
N GLN A 180 -0.41 -12.83 -1.00
CA GLN A 180 -1.36 -13.33 -0.01
C GLN A 180 -1.53 -12.34 1.15
N LEU A 181 -0.48 -11.57 1.43
CA LEU A 181 -0.47 -10.47 2.38
C LEU A 181 0.14 -9.23 1.73
N ASN A 182 -0.47 -8.06 1.97
CA ASN A 182 0.03 -6.77 1.49
C ASN A 182 0.85 -6.03 2.54
N LYS A 183 0.66 -6.39 3.81
CA LYS A 183 1.26 -5.73 4.95
C LYS A 183 1.29 -6.67 6.14
N ILE A 184 2.37 -6.59 6.89
CA ILE A 184 2.44 -7.09 8.27
C ILE A 184 2.22 -5.88 9.18
N LEU A 185 1.27 -5.97 10.11
CA LEU A 185 1.02 -4.89 11.06
C LEU A 185 2.18 -4.78 12.05
N GLY A 186 2.55 -3.54 12.34
CA GLY A 186 3.48 -3.26 13.42
C GLY A 186 2.81 -3.42 14.77
N SER A 187 3.35 -4.29 15.61
CA SER A 187 2.80 -4.61 16.94
C SER A 187 2.64 -3.37 17.82
N THR A 188 3.60 -2.44 17.74
CA THR A 188 3.63 -1.17 18.50
C THR A 188 3.13 0.03 17.71
N SER A 189 2.64 -0.18 16.50
CA SER A 189 2.17 0.88 15.62
C SER A 189 0.67 1.13 15.81
N ILE A 190 0.25 2.38 15.57
CA ILE A 190 -1.16 2.73 15.41
C ILE A 190 -1.67 2.07 14.13
N ALA A 191 -2.92 1.68 14.13
CA ALA A 191 -3.59 1.13 12.96
C ALA A 191 -3.42 2.00 11.71
N PRO A 192 -2.99 1.43 10.58
CA PRO A 192 -3.03 2.14 9.31
C PRO A 192 -4.49 2.27 8.85
N THR A 193 -4.73 3.18 7.89
CA THR A 193 -5.98 3.17 7.16
C THR A 193 -6.17 1.82 6.46
N ILE A 194 -7.25 1.15 6.78
CA ILE A 194 -7.66 -0.11 6.16
C ILE A 194 -8.72 0.21 5.12
N VAL A 195 -8.50 -0.25 3.88
CA VAL A 195 -9.49 -0.17 2.81
C VAL A 195 -10.11 -1.55 2.60
N ALA A 196 -11.39 -1.59 2.26
CA ALA A 196 -12.17 -2.83 2.11
C ALA A 196 -11.45 -3.91 1.29
N THR A 197 -10.89 -3.53 0.14
CA THR A 197 -10.21 -4.47 -0.78
C THR A 197 -8.85 -5.00 -0.31
N GLU A 198 -8.34 -4.54 0.83
CA GLU A 198 -7.02 -4.92 1.36
C GLU A 198 -7.08 -5.50 2.78
N ALA A 199 -8.21 -5.41 3.45
CA ALA A 199 -8.35 -5.84 4.85
C ALA A 199 -8.09 -7.34 5.04
N ASP A 200 -8.48 -8.17 4.09
CA ASP A 200 -8.26 -9.62 4.05
C ASP A 200 -6.78 -10.02 3.85
N ARG A 201 -5.93 -9.06 3.45
CA ARG A 201 -4.50 -9.26 3.14
C ARG A 201 -3.56 -8.69 4.18
N ILE A 202 -4.07 -8.42 5.36
CA ILE A 202 -3.27 -7.96 6.48
C ILE A 202 -2.77 -9.16 7.27
N GLY A 203 -1.45 -9.22 7.43
CA GLY A 203 -0.78 -10.21 8.27
C GLY A 203 -0.38 -9.62 9.62
N VAL A 204 -0.21 -10.49 10.58
CA VAL A 204 0.30 -10.18 11.91
C VAL A 204 1.32 -11.22 12.33
N ILE A 205 2.27 -10.81 13.17
CA ILE A 205 3.21 -11.74 13.82
C ILE A 205 2.56 -12.23 15.11
N ASP A 206 2.46 -13.55 15.23
CA ASP A 206 1.97 -14.24 16.43
C ASP A 206 2.90 -15.41 16.74
N SER A 207 3.54 -15.40 17.91
CA SER A 207 4.46 -16.46 18.35
C SER A 207 5.53 -16.83 17.30
N ASN A 208 6.16 -15.81 16.71
CA ASN A 208 7.18 -15.92 15.64
C ASN A 208 6.67 -16.53 14.31
N LYS A 209 5.37 -16.63 14.13
CA LYS A 209 4.73 -17.08 12.90
C LYS A 209 3.90 -15.94 12.29
N ILE A 210 3.62 -16.07 11.00
CA ILE A 210 2.74 -15.14 10.30
C ILE A 210 1.34 -15.75 10.23
N ARG A 211 0.32 -14.98 10.58
CA ARG A 211 -1.08 -15.32 10.33
C ARG A 211 -1.84 -14.13 9.75
N ARG A 212 -3.04 -14.36 9.27
CA ARG A 212 -3.94 -13.26 8.93
C ARG A 212 -4.46 -12.58 10.18
N MET A 213 -4.76 -11.30 10.07
CA MET A 213 -5.55 -10.58 11.07
C MET A 213 -6.89 -11.29 11.23
N SER A 214 -7.35 -11.52 12.46
CA SER A 214 -8.63 -12.18 12.72
C SER A 214 -9.82 -11.23 12.53
N GLU A 215 -11.02 -11.79 12.40
CA GLU A 215 -12.26 -10.99 12.37
C GLU A 215 -12.42 -10.15 13.64
N ARG A 216 -12.12 -10.73 14.80
CA ARG A 216 -12.20 -10.05 16.09
C ARG A 216 -11.22 -8.90 16.17
N GLU A 217 -9.98 -9.09 15.73
CA GLU A 217 -8.99 -8.04 15.64
C GLU A 217 -9.44 -6.93 14.69
N CYS A 218 -10.02 -7.30 13.54
CA CYS A 218 -10.56 -6.35 12.58
C CYS A 218 -11.69 -5.50 13.20
N LEU A 219 -12.62 -6.12 13.92
CA LEU A 219 -13.69 -5.41 14.64
C LEU A 219 -13.13 -4.48 15.74
N ARG A 220 -12.16 -4.95 16.52
CA ARG A 220 -11.48 -4.14 17.55
C ARG A 220 -10.78 -2.93 16.96
N PHE A 221 -10.24 -3.04 15.75
CA PHE A 221 -9.63 -1.92 15.03
C PHE A 221 -10.60 -0.75 14.83
N PHE A 222 -11.85 -1.06 14.56
CA PHE A 222 -12.90 -0.07 14.34
C PHE A 222 -13.65 0.30 15.63
N GLY A 223 -13.25 -0.29 16.77
CA GLY A 223 -13.82 0.01 18.08
C GLY A 223 -15.15 -0.67 18.35
N PHE A 224 -15.46 -1.77 17.63
CA PHE A 224 -16.62 -2.58 17.97
C PHE A 224 -16.46 -3.20 19.36
N PRO A 225 -17.52 -3.26 20.16
CA PRO A 225 -17.48 -3.86 21.49
C PRO A 225 -17.33 -5.38 21.42
N GLU A 226 -16.77 -6.00 22.47
CA GLU A 226 -16.49 -7.45 22.50
C GLU A 226 -17.74 -8.31 22.39
N TRP A 227 -18.90 -7.82 22.84
CA TRP A 227 -20.18 -8.54 22.71
C TRP A 227 -20.75 -8.54 21.28
N TYR A 228 -20.24 -7.68 20.38
CA TYR A 228 -20.69 -7.66 19.01
C TYR A 228 -20.22 -8.91 18.27
N GLN A 229 -21.16 -9.64 17.71
CA GLN A 229 -20.91 -10.82 16.88
C GLN A 229 -21.45 -10.57 15.48
N SER A 230 -20.70 -10.98 14.48
CA SER A 230 -21.11 -10.92 13.08
C SER A 230 -21.47 -12.31 12.59
N ASN A 231 -22.64 -12.44 11.96
CA ASN A 231 -23.06 -13.66 11.27
C ASN A 231 -22.75 -13.60 9.76
N ILE A 232 -21.91 -12.64 9.35
CA ILE A 232 -21.52 -12.41 7.96
C ILE A 232 -20.34 -13.30 7.62
N LYS A 233 -20.24 -13.74 6.35
CA LYS A 233 -19.08 -14.50 5.88
C LYS A 233 -17.78 -13.69 6.04
N HIS A 234 -16.73 -14.39 6.36
CA HIS A 234 -15.40 -13.80 6.64
C HIS A 234 -14.96 -12.72 5.64
N ASN A 235 -14.99 -12.98 4.34
CA ASN A 235 -14.57 -12.02 3.33
C ASN A 235 -15.49 -10.79 3.27
N ASP A 236 -16.80 -10.99 3.38
CA ASP A 236 -17.79 -9.91 3.34
C ASP A 236 -17.65 -9.01 4.58
N LEU A 237 -17.24 -9.57 5.73
CA LEU A 237 -16.99 -8.80 6.93
C LEU A 237 -15.84 -7.81 6.74
N TYR A 238 -14.74 -8.22 6.14
CA TYR A 238 -13.60 -7.33 5.87
C TYR A 238 -13.96 -6.19 4.93
N ASP A 239 -14.75 -6.48 3.89
CA ASP A 239 -15.23 -5.47 2.96
C ASP A 239 -16.16 -4.45 3.64
N LEU A 240 -17.09 -4.92 4.48
CA LEU A 240 -18.01 -4.07 5.23
C LEU A 240 -17.27 -3.20 6.25
N VAL A 241 -16.38 -3.80 7.04
CA VAL A 241 -15.61 -3.10 8.07
C VAL A 241 -14.68 -2.06 7.43
N GLY A 242 -14.05 -2.37 6.30
CA GLY A 242 -13.21 -1.43 5.56
C GLY A 242 -13.98 -0.22 4.96
N ASN A 243 -15.31 -0.32 4.83
CA ASN A 243 -16.20 0.74 4.40
C ASN A 243 -16.89 1.48 5.56
N THR A 244 -16.65 1.08 6.80
CA THR A 244 -17.26 1.70 7.98
C THR A 244 -16.39 2.83 8.54
N VAL A 245 -16.89 3.49 9.57
CA VAL A 245 -16.18 4.52 10.33
C VAL A 245 -15.78 3.99 11.71
N VAL A 246 -14.69 4.50 12.24
CA VAL A 246 -14.19 4.14 13.58
C VAL A 246 -15.18 4.63 14.64
N ILE A 247 -15.79 3.71 15.37
CA ILE A 247 -16.88 3.98 16.34
C ILE A 247 -16.46 5.03 17.38
N PRO A 248 -15.29 4.95 18.06
CA PRO A 248 -14.88 5.97 19.00
C PRO A 248 -14.76 7.39 18.42
N VAL A 249 -14.43 7.50 17.13
CA VAL A 249 -14.37 8.80 16.44
C VAL A 249 -15.78 9.38 16.28
N ILE A 250 -16.74 8.58 15.83
CA ILE A 250 -18.13 9.03 15.66
C ILE A 250 -18.74 9.39 17.03
N GLU A 251 -18.48 8.60 18.07
CA GLU A 251 -18.92 8.92 19.42
C GLU A 251 -18.37 10.27 19.90
N ALA A 252 -17.08 10.51 19.72
CA ALA A 252 -16.44 11.77 20.12
C ALA A 252 -17.02 12.97 19.36
N VAL A 253 -17.18 12.84 18.02
CA VAL A 253 -17.77 13.88 17.17
C VAL A 253 -19.21 14.15 17.59
N SER A 254 -20.04 13.11 17.73
CA SER A 254 -21.45 13.24 18.13
C SER A 254 -21.58 13.91 19.52
N LYS A 255 -20.77 13.49 20.48
CA LYS A 255 -20.75 14.06 21.84
C LYS A 255 -20.41 15.55 21.80
N LYS A 256 -19.36 15.92 21.07
CA LYS A 256 -18.96 17.33 20.94
C LYS A 256 -20.02 18.16 20.23
N THR A 257 -20.61 17.63 19.16
CA THR A 257 -21.69 18.30 18.41
C THR A 257 -22.90 18.57 19.33
N LEU A 258 -23.34 17.56 20.07
CA LEU A 258 -24.46 17.70 21.02
C LEU A 258 -24.15 18.74 22.12
N GLN A 259 -22.94 18.68 22.70
CA GLN A 259 -22.51 19.66 23.69
C GLN A 259 -22.52 21.09 23.14
N THR A 260 -22.06 21.26 21.89
CA THR A 260 -22.01 22.60 21.26
C THR A 260 -23.42 23.14 20.95
N ILE A 261 -24.36 22.25 20.58
CA ILE A 261 -25.74 22.64 20.22
C ILE A 261 -26.56 22.91 21.48
N PHE A 262 -26.46 22.05 22.49
CA PHE A 262 -27.34 22.10 23.65
C PHE A 262 -26.76 22.87 24.86
N ASN A 263 -25.42 23.06 24.91
CA ASN A 263 -24.75 23.94 25.87
C ASN A 263 -23.94 25.01 25.09
N PRO A 264 -24.60 25.94 24.38
CA PRO A 264 -23.89 27.06 23.79
C PRO A 264 -23.28 27.84 24.94
N LEU A 265 -21.97 28.05 24.89
CA LEU A 265 -21.09 28.69 25.88
C LEU A 265 -21.80 29.82 26.65
N THR A 266 -21.96 29.63 27.97
CA THR A 266 -22.06 30.74 28.92
C THR A 266 -20.81 31.61 28.86
#